data_f5644906ad44bc5fcc5ad7aa8363c1f2
#
_entry.id   f5644906ad44bc5fcc5ad7aa8363c1f2
#
_cell.length_a   1.000
_cell.length_b   1.000
_cell.length_c   1.000
_cell.angle_alpha   90.00
_cell.angle_beta   90.00
_cell.angle_gamma   90.00
#
_symmetry.space_group_name_H-M   'P 1'
#
loop_
_entity.id
_entity.type
_entity.pdbx_description
1 polymer ?
#
loop_
_entity_poly.entity_id
_entity_poly.type
_entity_poly.pdbx_seq_one_letter_code
_entity_poly.pdbx_strand_id
1 'polypeptide(L)'
;MSSDAFPLLSIRGVGKTYAQPVLAEIDLQLFGGEVLALTGENGAGKSTLSKIVGGLERPGAGSLELLGRPYAPASRREAEALGVRMVMQELNLLPTLSVAENLFLHDLPRRAGWIDRRRLRAAAREAMAQVGLEAIDPDTLVGDLGIGHQQMVEIARNLIGDCRLLILDEPTAMLTAREVDMLFEQVERLRERGVAIVYISHRLEELARISQRIAVLRDGRLVCVEPIERYAADQLVTLMVGRDLGERFDLGPRQTGAPLLRVERLSRRGKVHEVSFEVRAGESFGISGLIGSGRTELLRLIYGADRADGGQVLLGDPPQRLSLRSPADSVRQGVALITEDRKGEGLLLDQSISANLALGNLPTLARHGVIDRRREEALARRQVEALRVRCADTAQAVGELSGGNQQKVVIGRWLERDCQVLLFDEPTRGIDVGAKFDIYALLAELTRRGKALVVVSSDLRELMLICDRSGVLSAGRMVDTFERDAWTQDALLAAAFAGYKKRDALLATS
;
A
#
# COMPACT_ATOMS: atom_id res chain seq x y z
N MET A 1 -18.78 28.51 -4.08
CA MET A 1 -17.70 29.25 -3.39
C MET A 1 -17.53 30.59 -4.11
N SER A 2 -17.55 31.75 -3.41
CA SER A 2 -17.45 33.06 -4.06
C SER A 2 -16.04 33.25 -4.63
N SER A 3 -15.95 33.77 -5.83
CA SER A 3 -14.74 33.98 -6.64
C SER A 3 -13.73 35.01 -6.09
N ASP A 4 -13.92 35.52 -4.87
CA ASP A 4 -13.15 36.61 -4.28
C ASP A 4 -12.30 36.20 -3.06
N ALA A 5 -12.17 34.90 -2.74
CA ALA A 5 -11.34 34.47 -1.63
C ALA A 5 -9.85 34.57 -2.00
N PHE A 6 -9.10 35.35 -1.20
CA PHE A 6 -7.65 35.47 -1.39
C PHE A 6 -6.96 34.12 -1.03
N PRO A 7 -6.07 33.60 -1.88
CA PRO A 7 -5.43 32.33 -1.60
C PRO A 7 -4.49 32.41 -0.38
N LEU A 8 -4.55 31.41 0.50
CA LEU A 8 -3.62 31.25 1.60
C LEU A 8 -2.20 30.98 1.08
N LEU A 9 -2.06 30.04 0.14
CA LEU A 9 -0.81 29.70 -0.52
C LEU A 9 -0.99 29.78 -2.03
N SER A 10 -0.06 30.44 -2.71
CA SER A 10 0.05 30.47 -4.16
C SER A 10 1.40 29.90 -4.58
N ILE A 11 1.39 28.91 -5.46
CA ILE A 11 2.55 28.28 -6.07
C ILE A 11 2.53 28.66 -7.56
N ARG A 12 3.62 29.20 -8.09
CA ARG A 12 3.71 29.68 -9.48
C ARG A 12 4.95 29.14 -10.16
N GLY A 13 4.75 28.34 -11.21
CA GLY A 13 5.79 27.79 -12.06
C GLY A 13 6.86 26.99 -11.31
N VAL A 14 6.50 26.35 -10.19
CA VAL A 14 7.47 25.63 -9.36
C VAL A 14 7.99 24.40 -10.09
N GLY A 15 9.32 24.32 -10.19
CA GLY A 15 10.04 23.17 -10.74
C GLY A 15 11.12 22.66 -9.80
N LYS A 16 11.45 21.38 -9.90
CA LYS A 16 12.54 20.74 -9.16
C LYS A 16 13.21 19.66 -10.02
N THR A 17 14.53 19.72 -10.07
CA THR A 17 15.37 18.72 -10.75
C THR A 17 16.40 18.19 -9.76
N TYR A 18 16.55 16.87 -9.67
CA TYR A 18 17.68 16.19 -9.05
C TYR A 18 18.59 15.66 -10.18
N ALA A 19 18.82 14.34 -10.25
CA ALA A 19 19.45 13.73 -11.42
C ALA A 19 18.54 13.77 -12.66
N GLN A 20 17.21 13.81 -12.43
CA GLN A 20 16.17 13.95 -13.45
C GLN A 20 15.14 15.00 -13.01
N PRO A 21 14.39 15.61 -13.93
CA PRO A 21 13.27 16.49 -13.58
C PRO A 21 12.21 15.71 -12.78
N VAL A 22 11.79 16.26 -11.63
CA VAL A 22 10.77 15.66 -10.76
C VAL A 22 9.52 16.52 -10.70
N LEU A 23 9.65 17.85 -10.78
CA LEU A 23 8.53 18.78 -10.88
C LEU A 23 8.81 19.78 -12.02
N ALA A 24 7.77 20.09 -12.79
CA ALA A 24 7.84 21.04 -13.88
C ALA A 24 6.57 21.91 -13.94
N GLU A 25 6.76 23.22 -13.83
CA GLU A 25 5.71 24.23 -14.05
C GLU A 25 4.45 23.97 -13.19
N ILE A 26 4.64 23.81 -11.87
CA ILE A 26 3.52 23.61 -10.93
C ILE A 26 2.90 24.95 -10.59
N ASP A 27 1.62 25.11 -10.95
CA ASP A 27 0.77 26.25 -10.58
C ASP A 27 -0.38 25.76 -9.73
N LEU A 28 -0.44 26.18 -8.45
CA LEU A 28 -1.44 25.71 -7.50
C LEU A 28 -1.81 26.82 -6.52
N GLN A 29 -3.11 26.93 -6.22
CA GLN A 29 -3.62 27.81 -5.19
C GLN A 29 -4.37 27.01 -4.13
N LEU A 30 -4.16 27.36 -2.86
CA LEU A 30 -4.80 26.77 -1.69
C LEU A 30 -5.49 27.87 -0.89
N PHE A 31 -6.70 27.57 -0.41
CA PHE A 31 -7.50 28.55 0.34
C PHE A 31 -7.65 28.14 1.80
N GLY A 32 -7.86 29.12 2.68
CA GLY A 32 -8.13 28.82 4.09
C GLY A 32 -9.44 28.07 4.27
N GLY A 33 -9.44 27.06 5.14
CA GLY A 33 -10.63 26.26 5.42
C GLY A 33 -11.03 25.32 4.28
N GLU A 34 -10.10 24.92 3.40
CA GLU A 34 -10.32 23.85 2.43
C GLU A 34 -9.41 22.65 2.69
N VAL A 35 -9.87 21.46 2.31
CA VAL A 35 -9.04 20.27 2.16
C VAL A 35 -8.81 20.05 0.68
N LEU A 36 -7.57 20.21 0.24
CA LEU A 36 -7.12 19.88 -1.10
C LEU A 36 -6.52 18.47 -1.11
N ALA A 37 -7.15 17.54 -1.82
CA ALA A 37 -6.56 16.26 -2.13
C ALA A 37 -5.38 16.44 -3.09
N LEU A 38 -4.20 15.96 -2.75
CA LEU A 38 -3.07 15.85 -3.67
C LEU A 38 -2.82 14.37 -3.98
N THR A 39 -3.12 13.96 -5.20
CA THR A 39 -3.01 12.56 -5.62
C THR A 39 -2.21 12.40 -6.90
N GLY A 40 -1.88 11.18 -7.26
CA GLY A 40 -1.07 10.81 -8.42
C GLY A 40 -0.27 9.55 -8.18
N GLU A 41 0.38 9.01 -9.21
CA GLU A 41 1.24 7.83 -9.10
C GLU A 41 2.43 8.04 -8.15
N ASN A 42 3.03 6.92 -7.69
CA ASN A 42 4.30 6.99 -6.98
C ASN A 42 5.41 7.51 -7.92
N GLY A 43 6.20 8.46 -7.41
CA GLY A 43 7.20 9.14 -8.24
C GLY A 43 6.66 10.33 -9.03
N ALA A 44 5.35 10.63 -8.99
CA ALA A 44 4.77 11.79 -9.68
C ALA A 44 5.27 13.15 -9.12
N GLY A 45 5.94 13.17 -7.96
CA GLY A 45 6.48 14.38 -7.36
C GLY A 45 5.70 14.91 -6.15
N LYS A 46 4.65 14.22 -5.67
CA LYS A 46 3.82 14.64 -4.52
C LYS A 46 4.64 14.99 -3.28
N SER A 47 5.47 14.05 -2.83
CA SER A 47 6.31 14.25 -1.63
C SER A 47 7.37 15.34 -1.85
N THR A 48 7.86 15.55 -3.10
CA THR A 48 8.77 16.65 -3.42
C THR A 48 8.06 17.99 -3.30
N LEU A 49 6.84 18.12 -3.84
CA LEU A 49 6.03 19.33 -3.72
C LEU A 49 5.73 19.64 -2.25
N SER A 50 5.33 18.64 -1.47
CA SER A 50 5.07 18.78 -0.04
C SER A 50 6.29 19.19 0.76
N LYS A 51 7.47 18.63 0.46
CA LYS A 51 8.75 19.01 1.08
C LYS A 51 9.14 20.46 0.73
N ILE A 52 8.85 20.93 -0.49
CA ILE A 52 9.09 22.32 -0.88
C ILE A 52 8.17 23.24 -0.07
N VAL A 53 6.87 22.94 0.00
CA VAL A 53 5.92 23.73 0.79
C VAL A 53 6.25 23.67 2.28
N GLY A 54 6.66 22.52 2.80
CA GLY A 54 7.05 22.31 4.20
C GLY A 54 8.44 22.87 4.58
N GLY A 55 9.17 23.50 3.65
CA GLY A 55 10.48 24.09 3.91
C GLY A 55 11.63 23.09 4.12
N LEU A 56 11.41 21.82 3.73
CA LEU A 56 12.43 20.76 3.77
C LEU A 56 13.32 20.78 2.52
N GLU A 57 12.79 21.32 1.42
CA GLU A 57 13.45 21.40 0.11
C GLU A 57 13.25 22.79 -0.48
N ARG A 58 14.20 23.25 -1.28
CA ARG A 58 14.05 24.50 -2.04
C ARG A 58 13.57 24.20 -3.46
N PRO A 59 12.67 25.01 -4.04
CA PRO A 59 12.34 24.89 -5.45
C PRO A 59 13.58 25.14 -6.31
N GLY A 60 13.66 24.49 -7.47
CA GLY A 60 14.69 24.75 -8.48
C GLY A 60 14.32 25.93 -9.40
N ALA A 61 13.01 26.16 -9.57
CA ALA A 61 12.45 27.25 -10.36
C ALA A 61 11.08 27.66 -9.77
N GLY A 62 10.56 28.82 -10.19
CA GLY A 62 9.27 29.33 -9.75
C GLY A 62 9.32 29.99 -8.37
N SER A 63 8.15 30.30 -7.81
CA SER A 63 8.00 31.01 -6.54
C SER A 63 6.78 30.54 -5.75
N LEU A 64 6.82 30.75 -4.43
CA LEU A 64 5.69 30.54 -3.55
C LEU A 64 5.36 31.84 -2.81
N GLU A 65 4.08 32.06 -2.56
CA GLU A 65 3.56 33.16 -1.74
C GLU A 65 2.63 32.60 -0.68
N LEU A 66 2.82 33.00 0.59
CA LEU A 66 1.96 32.68 1.71
C LEU A 66 1.28 33.97 2.18
N LEU A 67 -0.06 34.01 2.18
CA LEU A 67 -0.84 35.21 2.51
C LEU A 67 -0.40 36.45 1.70
N GLY A 68 -0.09 36.27 0.41
CA GLY A 68 0.38 37.31 -0.50
C GLY A 68 1.79 37.84 -0.24
N ARG A 69 2.56 37.18 0.60
CA ARG A 69 3.98 37.53 0.86
C ARG A 69 4.88 36.43 0.29
N PRO A 70 6.06 36.80 -0.21
CA PRO A 70 7.03 35.80 -0.68
C PRO A 70 7.30 34.76 0.43
N TYR A 71 7.24 33.47 0.05
CA TYR A 71 7.43 32.35 0.94
C TYR A 71 8.59 31.47 0.43
N ALA A 72 9.73 31.55 1.11
CA ALA A 72 10.93 30.81 0.73
C ALA A 72 11.69 30.38 2.00
N PRO A 73 11.09 29.50 2.86
CA PRO A 73 11.70 29.11 4.13
C PRO A 73 13.03 28.40 3.88
N ALA A 74 14.05 28.74 4.70
CA ALA A 74 15.36 28.11 4.64
C ALA A 74 15.40 26.76 5.39
N SER A 75 14.39 26.47 6.20
CA SER A 75 14.28 25.26 7.01
C SER A 75 12.84 24.96 7.38
N ARG A 76 12.57 23.71 7.79
CA ARG A 76 11.29 23.29 8.39
C ARG A 76 10.88 24.20 9.55
N ARG A 77 11.80 24.55 10.44
CA ARG A 77 11.53 25.43 11.58
C ARG A 77 11.02 26.80 11.18
N GLU A 78 11.54 27.36 10.11
CA GLU A 78 11.07 28.64 9.56
C GLU A 78 9.67 28.50 8.93
N ALA A 79 9.39 27.42 8.20
CA ALA A 79 8.06 27.12 7.70
C ALA A 79 7.05 26.97 8.85
N GLU A 80 7.43 26.27 9.92
CA GLU A 80 6.63 26.11 11.13
C GLU A 80 6.35 27.44 11.84
N ALA A 81 7.31 28.34 11.89
CA ALA A 81 7.14 29.68 12.44
C ALA A 81 6.17 30.55 11.62
N LEU A 82 6.03 30.27 10.32
CA LEU A 82 5.08 30.92 9.40
C LEU A 82 3.70 30.23 9.38
N GLY A 83 3.51 29.18 10.19
CA GLY A 83 2.24 28.46 10.32
C GLY A 83 2.05 27.32 9.31
N VAL A 84 3.11 26.86 8.62
CA VAL A 84 3.06 25.69 7.73
C VAL A 84 3.58 24.48 8.48
N ARG A 85 2.77 23.44 8.60
CA ARG A 85 3.06 22.19 9.33
C ARG A 85 2.98 20.98 8.40
N MET A 86 3.80 19.98 8.66
CA MET A 86 3.82 18.75 7.85
C MET A 86 3.94 17.51 8.73
N VAL A 87 2.97 16.62 8.61
CA VAL A 87 2.98 15.26 9.12
C VAL A 87 3.44 14.35 7.99
N MET A 88 4.55 13.66 8.20
CA MET A 88 5.16 12.77 7.20
C MET A 88 4.58 11.36 7.32
N GLN A 89 4.78 10.55 6.28
CA GLN A 89 4.34 9.16 6.23
C GLN A 89 4.93 8.31 7.36
N GLU A 90 6.20 8.54 7.71
CA GLU A 90 6.84 7.89 8.86
C GLU A 90 6.68 8.76 10.11
N LEU A 91 6.30 8.14 11.23
CA LEU A 91 6.14 8.81 12.50
C LEU A 91 7.50 9.29 13.05
N ASN A 92 7.59 10.58 13.38
CA ASN A 92 8.78 11.18 13.97
C ASN A 92 8.66 11.32 15.49
N LEU A 93 8.12 10.30 16.16
CA LEU A 93 7.97 10.26 17.61
C LEU A 93 9.11 9.45 18.25
N LEU A 94 9.45 9.80 19.47
CA LEU A 94 10.42 9.06 20.28
C LEU A 94 9.68 8.06 21.18
N PRO A 95 9.72 6.75 20.91
CA PRO A 95 8.91 5.75 21.63
C PRO A 95 9.21 5.68 23.12
N THR A 96 10.43 6.05 23.51
CA THR A 96 10.92 6.03 24.91
C THR A 96 10.54 7.26 25.72
N LEU A 97 9.94 8.25 25.11
CA LEU A 97 9.45 9.47 25.78
C LEU A 97 7.94 9.40 25.94
N SER A 98 7.43 10.13 26.96
CA SER A 98 6.00 10.26 27.18
C SER A 98 5.31 11.07 26.06
N VAL A 99 3.98 10.98 25.97
CA VAL A 99 3.17 11.80 25.08
C VAL A 99 3.47 13.28 25.30
N ALA A 100 3.47 13.74 26.56
CA ALA A 100 3.74 15.13 26.90
C ALA A 100 5.13 15.59 26.44
N GLU A 101 6.15 14.76 26.62
CA GLU A 101 7.52 15.07 26.20
C GLU A 101 7.63 15.07 24.66
N ASN A 102 6.96 14.18 23.95
CA ASN A 102 6.92 14.19 22.48
C ASN A 102 6.22 15.43 21.92
N LEU A 103 5.08 15.84 22.52
CA LEU A 103 4.34 17.01 22.09
C LEU A 103 5.17 18.29 22.19
N PHE A 104 5.93 18.46 23.25
CA PHE A 104 6.71 19.67 23.53
C PHE A 104 8.23 19.48 23.42
N LEU A 105 8.68 18.51 22.66
CA LEU A 105 10.09 18.15 22.55
C LEU A 105 11.01 19.33 22.21
N HIS A 106 10.54 20.25 21.36
CA HIS A 106 11.31 21.43 20.94
C HIS A 106 11.20 22.64 21.87
N ASP A 107 10.20 22.66 22.77
CA ASP A 107 9.94 23.77 23.70
C ASP A 107 9.38 23.25 25.03
N LEU A 108 10.21 22.49 25.75
CA LEU A 108 9.85 21.97 27.06
C LEU A 108 9.72 23.11 28.07
N PRO A 109 8.58 23.28 28.75
CA PRO A 109 8.41 24.31 29.76
C PRO A 109 9.44 24.17 30.91
N ARG A 110 10.15 25.24 31.20
CA ARG A 110 11.21 25.24 32.20
C ARG A 110 10.92 26.22 33.33
N ARG A 111 11.32 25.84 34.53
CA ARG A 111 11.33 26.71 35.70
C ARG A 111 12.68 26.56 36.43
N ALA A 112 13.41 27.65 36.60
CA ALA A 112 14.73 27.66 37.23
C ALA A 112 15.72 26.65 36.63
N GLY A 113 15.69 26.42 35.32
CA GLY A 113 16.56 25.47 34.59
C GLY A 113 16.08 24.03 34.56
N TRP A 114 15.03 23.68 35.31
CA TRP A 114 14.43 22.34 35.34
C TRP A 114 13.13 22.28 34.54
N ILE A 115 12.77 21.09 34.02
CA ILE A 115 11.50 20.89 33.33
C ILE A 115 10.35 21.03 34.34
N ASP A 116 9.42 21.96 34.09
CA ASP A 116 8.20 22.11 34.85
C ASP A 116 7.16 21.07 34.41
N ARG A 117 7.21 19.90 35.04
CA ARG A 117 6.34 18.76 34.71
C ARG A 117 4.86 19.08 34.91
N ARG A 118 4.51 19.94 35.87
CA ARG A 118 3.10 20.34 36.10
C ARG A 118 2.57 21.14 34.91
N ARG A 119 3.35 22.13 34.46
CA ARG A 119 3.00 22.96 33.30
C ARG A 119 3.01 22.14 32.01
N LEU A 120 3.99 21.22 31.84
CA LEU A 120 4.08 20.32 30.69
C LEU A 120 2.83 19.44 30.58
N ARG A 121 2.39 18.81 31.69
CA ARG A 121 1.19 17.96 31.68
C ARG A 121 -0.09 18.75 31.37
N ALA A 122 -0.21 19.98 31.92
CA ALA A 122 -1.38 20.85 31.68
C ALA A 122 -1.45 21.21 30.17
N ALA A 123 -0.35 21.67 29.59
CA ALA A 123 -0.29 22.00 28.16
C ALA A 123 -0.50 20.76 27.26
N ALA A 124 0.04 19.61 27.69
CA ALA A 124 -0.17 18.37 26.94
C ALA A 124 -1.64 17.95 26.92
N ARG A 125 -2.35 18.03 28.04
CA ARG A 125 -3.81 17.75 28.09
C ARG A 125 -4.60 18.64 27.16
N GLU A 126 -4.27 19.93 27.10
CA GLU A 126 -4.92 20.87 26.19
C GLU A 126 -4.68 20.50 24.72
N ALA A 127 -3.42 20.19 24.35
CA ALA A 127 -3.08 19.75 22.99
C ALA A 127 -3.75 18.42 22.63
N MET A 128 -3.77 17.46 23.55
CA MET A 128 -4.39 16.15 23.38
C MET A 128 -5.91 16.25 23.19
N ALA A 129 -6.56 17.16 23.92
CA ALA A 129 -8.00 17.39 23.76
C ALA A 129 -8.38 17.92 22.38
N GLN A 130 -7.47 18.63 21.71
CA GLN A 130 -7.73 19.12 20.34
C GLN A 130 -7.85 18.00 19.31
N VAL A 131 -7.34 16.81 19.59
CA VAL A 131 -7.30 15.66 18.67
C VAL A 131 -8.02 14.42 19.23
N GLY A 132 -8.80 14.56 20.30
CA GLY A 132 -9.61 13.46 20.87
C GLY A 132 -8.81 12.43 21.66
N LEU A 133 -7.68 12.82 22.27
CA LEU A 133 -6.82 11.96 23.08
C LEU A 133 -7.00 12.16 24.60
N GLU A 134 -8.14 12.69 25.07
CA GLU A 134 -8.39 13.01 26.47
C GLU A 134 -8.31 11.79 27.40
N ALA A 135 -8.59 10.60 26.87
CA ALA A 135 -8.57 9.34 27.63
C ALA A 135 -7.15 8.84 27.94
N ILE A 136 -6.12 9.39 27.28
CA ILE A 136 -4.74 8.94 27.43
C ILE A 136 -4.03 9.80 28.47
N ASP A 137 -3.28 9.16 29.39
CA ASP A 137 -2.45 9.89 30.35
C ASP A 137 -1.26 10.53 29.61
N PRO A 138 -1.02 11.86 29.77
CA PRO A 138 0.14 12.54 29.19
C PRO A 138 1.51 11.92 29.51
N ASP A 139 1.63 11.18 30.61
CA ASP A 139 2.86 10.50 31.01
C ASP A 139 3.02 9.10 30.37
N THR A 140 2.02 8.60 29.63
CA THR A 140 2.13 7.33 28.89
C THR A 140 3.25 7.40 27.88
N LEU A 141 4.11 6.37 27.81
CA LEU A 141 5.14 6.28 26.79
C LEU A 141 4.50 6.11 25.40
N VAL A 142 5.03 6.83 24.43
CA VAL A 142 4.51 6.73 23.05
C VAL A 142 4.65 5.32 22.49
N GLY A 143 5.71 4.59 22.88
CA GLY A 143 5.92 3.20 22.46
C GLY A 143 4.83 2.22 22.95
N ASP A 144 4.10 2.55 24.04
CA ASP A 144 3.03 1.72 24.59
C ASP A 144 1.67 1.97 23.91
N LEU A 145 1.59 3.01 23.07
CA LEU A 145 0.37 3.35 22.34
C LEU A 145 0.23 2.52 21.06
N GLY A 146 -1.01 2.20 20.70
CA GLY A 146 -1.33 1.71 19.36
C GLY A 146 -0.97 2.75 18.28
N ILE A 147 -0.65 2.28 17.07
CA ILE A 147 -0.18 3.12 15.95
C ILE A 147 -1.12 4.28 15.64
N GLY A 148 -2.44 4.08 15.72
CA GLY A 148 -3.43 5.14 15.50
C GLY A 148 -3.32 6.26 16.51
N HIS A 149 -3.13 5.93 17.79
CA HIS A 149 -2.91 6.94 18.83
C HIS A 149 -1.58 7.66 18.65
N GLN A 150 -0.52 6.95 18.23
CA GLN A 150 0.76 7.58 17.88
C GLN A 150 0.59 8.59 16.75
N GLN A 151 -0.17 8.24 15.70
CA GLN A 151 -0.50 9.17 14.60
C GLN A 151 -1.22 10.42 15.10
N MET A 152 -2.18 10.26 16.02
CA MET A 152 -2.89 11.39 16.62
C MET A 152 -1.97 12.25 17.49
N VAL A 153 -0.99 11.67 18.19
CA VAL A 153 0.05 12.43 18.92
C VAL A 153 0.93 13.24 17.96
N GLU A 154 1.32 12.64 16.81
CA GLU A 154 2.08 13.35 15.77
C GLU A 154 1.30 14.55 15.21
N ILE A 155 0.01 14.38 14.95
CA ILE A 155 -0.88 15.46 14.50
C ILE A 155 -1.02 16.52 15.60
N ALA A 156 -1.29 16.13 16.84
CA ALA A 156 -1.38 17.06 17.97
C ALA A 156 -0.12 17.92 18.12
N ARG A 157 1.06 17.30 18.02
CA ARG A 157 2.36 18.00 18.04
C ARG A 157 2.46 19.07 16.96
N ASN A 158 1.97 18.78 15.76
CA ASN A 158 2.00 19.71 14.64
C ASN A 158 0.93 20.80 14.74
N LEU A 159 -0.06 20.67 15.62
CA LEU A 159 -1.08 21.68 15.88
C LEU A 159 -0.72 22.64 17.01
N ILE A 160 0.34 22.39 17.76
CA ILE A 160 0.80 23.29 18.83
C ILE A 160 1.30 24.59 18.19
N GLY A 161 0.69 25.71 18.60
CA GLY A 161 0.95 27.04 18.06
C GLY A 161 0.07 27.41 16.89
N ASP A 162 0.50 28.40 16.09
CA ASP A 162 -0.24 28.86 14.90
C ASP A 162 -0.09 27.85 13.76
N CYS A 163 -1.18 27.22 13.36
CA CYS A 163 -1.23 26.32 12.20
C CYS A 163 -2.23 26.87 11.18
N ARG A 164 -1.74 27.31 10.04
CA ARG A 164 -2.53 27.87 8.92
C ARG A 164 -2.66 26.90 7.77
N LEU A 165 -1.60 26.13 7.54
CA LEU A 165 -1.52 25.09 6.51
C LEU A 165 -0.98 23.81 7.14
N LEU A 166 -1.75 22.73 7.04
CA LEU A 166 -1.36 21.40 7.47
C LEU A 166 -1.22 20.47 6.25
N ILE A 167 -0.07 19.85 6.10
CA ILE A 167 0.19 18.84 5.09
C ILE A 167 0.17 17.47 5.77
N LEU A 168 -0.67 16.56 5.29
CA LEU A 168 -0.80 15.18 5.75
C LEU A 168 -0.37 14.23 4.62
N ASP A 169 0.80 13.59 4.77
CA ASP A 169 1.35 12.68 3.76
C ASP A 169 1.03 11.23 4.14
N GLU A 170 0.06 10.62 3.44
CA GLU A 170 -0.48 9.27 3.64
C GLU A 170 -0.81 8.92 5.11
N PRO A 171 -1.60 9.74 5.84
CA PRO A 171 -1.74 9.60 7.27
C PRO A 171 -2.53 8.35 7.70
N THR A 172 -3.19 7.65 6.78
CA THR A 172 -4.04 6.48 7.06
C THR A 172 -3.39 5.14 6.71
N ALA A 173 -2.13 5.14 6.26
CA ALA A 173 -1.47 3.94 5.75
C ALA A 173 -1.44 2.76 6.75
N MET A 174 -1.38 3.08 8.06
CA MET A 174 -1.28 2.10 9.15
C MET A 174 -2.50 2.11 10.09
N LEU A 175 -3.57 2.86 9.76
CA LEU A 175 -4.73 3.02 10.63
C LEU A 175 -5.81 1.99 10.34
N THR A 176 -6.53 1.59 11.40
CA THR A 176 -7.79 0.84 11.30
C THR A 176 -8.93 1.75 10.82
N ALA A 177 -10.03 1.18 10.33
CA ALA A 177 -11.18 1.96 9.85
C ALA A 177 -11.71 2.95 10.91
N ARG A 178 -11.76 2.52 12.18
CA ARG A 178 -12.19 3.39 13.29
C ARG A 178 -11.24 4.55 13.53
N GLU A 179 -9.93 4.33 13.43
CA GLU A 179 -8.91 5.38 13.59
C GLU A 179 -8.93 6.35 12.41
N VAL A 180 -9.23 5.87 11.20
CA VAL A 180 -9.46 6.72 10.02
C VAL A 180 -10.67 7.65 10.25
N ASP A 181 -11.76 7.12 10.78
CA ASP A 181 -12.95 7.94 11.11
C ASP A 181 -12.60 9.03 12.11
N MET A 182 -11.86 8.71 13.17
CA MET A 182 -11.40 9.70 14.16
C MET A 182 -10.51 10.77 13.53
N LEU A 183 -9.58 10.38 12.65
CA LEU A 183 -8.73 11.32 11.93
C LEU A 183 -9.57 12.27 11.07
N PHE A 184 -10.57 11.77 10.35
CA PHE A 184 -11.42 12.58 9.47
C PHE A 184 -12.26 13.59 10.25
N GLU A 185 -12.77 13.21 11.42
CA GLU A 185 -13.43 14.17 12.31
C GLU A 185 -12.49 15.31 12.74
N GLN A 186 -11.23 15.02 13.00
CA GLN A 186 -10.26 16.06 13.36
C GLN A 186 -9.88 16.94 12.15
N VAL A 187 -9.71 16.35 10.97
CA VAL A 187 -9.46 17.10 9.73
C VAL A 187 -10.60 18.09 9.47
N GLU A 188 -11.85 17.64 9.64
CA GLU A 188 -13.02 18.50 9.45
C GLU A 188 -13.08 19.64 10.48
N ARG A 189 -12.82 19.36 11.77
CA ARG A 189 -12.74 20.40 12.82
C ARG A 189 -11.67 21.45 12.53
N LEU A 190 -10.51 21.04 11.99
CA LEU A 190 -9.44 21.96 11.61
C LEU A 190 -9.83 22.82 10.42
N ARG A 191 -10.46 22.21 9.41
CA ARG A 191 -11.00 22.90 8.25
C ARG A 191 -12.00 23.99 8.68
N GLU A 192 -12.95 23.67 9.57
CA GLU A 192 -13.93 24.61 10.11
C GLU A 192 -13.29 25.78 10.87
N ARG A 193 -12.12 25.57 11.47
CA ARG A 193 -11.32 26.64 12.11
C ARG A 193 -10.53 27.50 11.12
N GLY A 194 -10.66 27.23 9.81
CA GLY A 194 -9.99 27.99 8.75
C GLY A 194 -8.60 27.49 8.39
N VAL A 195 -8.14 26.36 8.93
CA VAL A 195 -6.87 25.74 8.54
C VAL A 195 -7.01 25.18 7.12
N ALA A 196 -6.07 25.51 6.24
CA ALA A 196 -5.95 24.88 4.93
C ALA A 196 -5.25 23.52 5.10
N ILE A 197 -5.73 22.50 4.41
CA ILE A 197 -5.18 21.15 4.54
C ILE A 197 -4.83 20.61 3.16
N VAL A 198 -3.59 20.13 2.99
CA VAL A 198 -3.19 19.30 1.85
C VAL A 198 -3.19 17.85 2.32
N TYR A 199 -4.11 17.06 1.79
CA TYR A 199 -4.26 15.65 2.13
C TYR A 199 -3.74 14.79 0.99
N ILE A 200 -2.65 14.07 1.23
CA ILE A 200 -2.02 13.19 0.25
C ILE A 200 -2.45 11.77 0.54
N SER A 201 -3.11 11.15 -0.41
CA SER A 201 -3.47 9.74 -0.37
C SER A 201 -3.63 9.19 -1.79
N HIS A 202 -3.45 7.89 -1.91
CA HIS A 202 -3.78 7.13 -3.11
C HIS A 202 -5.14 6.40 -2.99
N ARG A 203 -5.81 6.52 -1.83
CA ARG A 203 -7.12 5.91 -1.55
C ARG A 203 -8.23 6.86 -1.93
N LEU A 204 -8.82 6.67 -3.10
CA LEU A 204 -9.83 7.58 -3.66
C LEU A 204 -11.07 7.72 -2.78
N GLU A 205 -11.47 6.66 -2.05
CA GLU A 205 -12.61 6.68 -1.12
C GLU A 205 -12.38 7.66 0.04
N GLU A 206 -11.13 7.75 0.53
CA GLU A 206 -10.75 8.73 1.56
C GLU A 206 -10.83 10.15 1.00
N LEU A 207 -10.25 10.37 -0.21
CA LEU A 207 -10.23 11.69 -0.84
C LEU A 207 -11.64 12.20 -1.11
N ALA A 208 -12.52 11.35 -1.65
CA ALA A 208 -13.92 11.70 -1.92
C ALA A 208 -14.71 12.07 -0.65
N ARG A 209 -14.31 11.52 0.51
CA ARG A 209 -15.00 11.74 1.78
C ARG A 209 -14.65 13.08 2.44
N ILE A 210 -13.40 13.54 2.32
CA ILE A 210 -12.93 14.68 3.12
C ILE A 210 -12.54 15.92 2.31
N SER A 211 -12.31 15.78 1.00
CA SER A 211 -11.74 16.85 0.18
C SER A 211 -12.79 17.62 -0.60
N GLN A 212 -12.63 18.92 -0.72
CA GLN A 212 -13.47 19.76 -1.57
C GLN A 212 -12.90 19.87 -2.99
N ARG A 213 -11.58 19.89 -3.12
CA ARG A 213 -10.88 19.95 -4.40
C ARG A 213 -9.82 18.88 -4.50
N ILE A 214 -9.50 18.50 -5.72
CA ILE A 214 -8.46 17.53 -6.03
C ILE A 214 -7.44 18.14 -6.98
N ALA A 215 -6.16 17.93 -6.68
CA ALA A 215 -5.03 18.21 -7.56
C ALA A 215 -4.38 16.87 -7.94
N VAL A 216 -4.37 16.55 -9.22
CA VAL A 216 -3.78 15.31 -9.74
C VAL A 216 -2.42 15.63 -10.33
N LEU A 217 -1.38 15.03 -9.76
CA LEU A 217 0.00 15.16 -10.22
C LEU A 217 0.41 13.91 -11.02
N ARG A 218 0.92 14.11 -12.23
CA ARG A 218 1.42 13.04 -13.10
C ARG A 218 2.67 13.49 -13.83
N ASP A 219 3.71 12.67 -13.85
CA ASP A 219 5.00 12.93 -14.51
C ASP A 219 5.57 14.32 -14.17
N GLY A 220 5.44 14.73 -12.91
CA GLY A 220 5.93 16.01 -12.41
C GLY A 220 5.10 17.23 -12.79
N ARG A 221 3.92 17.09 -13.39
CA ARG A 221 3.02 18.17 -13.80
C ARG A 221 1.63 18.01 -13.17
N LEU A 222 0.97 19.12 -12.89
CA LEU A 222 -0.45 19.11 -12.53
C LEU A 222 -1.30 18.91 -13.80
N VAL A 223 -2.07 17.81 -13.83
CA VAL A 223 -2.97 17.51 -14.94
C VAL A 223 -4.41 17.95 -14.67
N CYS A 224 -4.75 18.15 -13.39
CA CYS A 224 -6.10 18.56 -12.98
C CYS A 224 -6.02 19.26 -11.62
N VAL A 225 -6.78 20.38 -11.46
CA VAL A 225 -7.05 21.03 -10.17
C VAL A 225 -8.50 21.49 -10.21
N GLU A 226 -9.41 20.66 -9.64
CA GLU A 226 -10.85 20.85 -9.81
C GLU A 226 -11.62 20.46 -8.55
N PRO A 227 -12.91 20.83 -8.40
CA PRO A 227 -13.79 20.28 -7.37
C PRO A 227 -13.88 18.76 -7.51
N ILE A 228 -13.71 18.03 -6.38
CA ILE A 228 -13.67 16.56 -6.41
C ILE A 228 -15.00 15.94 -6.87
N GLU A 229 -16.13 16.62 -6.62
CA GLU A 229 -17.46 16.20 -6.99
C GLU A 229 -17.67 16.06 -8.52
N ARG A 230 -16.79 16.67 -9.32
CA ARG A 230 -16.86 16.61 -10.80
C ARG A 230 -16.51 15.23 -11.35
N TYR A 231 -15.87 14.40 -10.57
CA TYR A 231 -15.28 13.16 -11.05
C TYR A 231 -15.82 11.95 -10.30
N ALA A 232 -16.23 10.93 -11.04
CA ALA A 232 -16.41 9.59 -10.51
C ALA A 232 -15.04 8.96 -10.18
N ALA A 233 -15.01 7.97 -9.29
CA ALA A 233 -13.75 7.32 -8.88
C ALA A 233 -12.93 6.79 -10.06
N ASP A 234 -13.58 6.18 -11.05
CA ASP A 234 -12.93 5.63 -12.25
C ASP A 234 -12.27 6.72 -13.12
N GLN A 235 -12.91 7.90 -13.19
CA GLN A 235 -12.34 9.05 -13.92
C GLN A 235 -11.10 9.61 -13.21
N LEU A 236 -11.10 9.63 -11.86
CA LEU A 236 -9.93 10.04 -11.09
C LEU A 236 -8.76 9.07 -11.30
N VAL A 237 -9.02 7.77 -11.32
CA VAL A 237 -8.00 6.76 -11.64
C VAL A 237 -7.44 7.00 -13.04
N THR A 238 -8.30 7.27 -14.03
CA THR A 238 -7.88 7.60 -15.40
C THR A 238 -6.95 8.82 -15.45
N LEU A 239 -7.28 9.89 -14.72
CA LEU A 239 -6.43 11.09 -14.64
C LEU A 239 -5.08 10.79 -13.99
N MET A 240 -5.07 9.97 -12.93
CA MET A 240 -3.84 9.59 -12.21
C MET A 240 -2.90 8.74 -13.07
N VAL A 241 -3.46 7.73 -13.77
CA VAL A 241 -2.70 6.72 -14.53
C VAL A 241 -2.46 7.18 -15.99
N GLY A 242 -3.28 8.12 -16.50
CA GLY A 242 -3.15 8.64 -17.87
C GLY A 242 -3.59 7.68 -18.96
N ARG A 243 -4.27 6.60 -18.60
CA ARG A 243 -4.89 5.63 -19.53
C ARG A 243 -6.38 5.58 -19.25
N ASP A 244 -7.18 5.52 -20.28
CA ASP A 244 -8.62 5.35 -20.14
C ASP A 244 -8.92 3.95 -19.58
N LEU A 245 -9.32 3.92 -18.30
CA LEU A 245 -9.74 2.67 -17.64
C LEU A 245 -11.20 2.32 -17.97
N GLY A 246 -11.89 3.16 -18.72
CA GLY A 246 -13.25 2.97 -19.20
C GLY A 246 -13.38 1.85 -20.25
N GLU A 247 -12.32 1.50 -20.96
CA GLU A 247 -12.23 0.17 -21.54
C GLU A 247 -12.04 -0.80 -20.37
N ARG A 248 -13.10 -1.53 -20.01
CA ARG A 248 -13.05 -2.69 -19.12
C ARG A 248 -11.69 -3.34 -19.33
N PHE A 249 -10.91 -3.53 -18.24
CA PHE A 249 -9.67 -4.26 -18.30
C PHE A 249 -10.01 -5.65 -18.84
N ASP A 250 -10.16 -5.69 -20.16
CA ASP A 250 -10.57 -6.90 -20.86
C ASP A 250 -9.35 -7.82 -20.87
N LEU A 251 -9.38 -8.74 -19.94
CA LEU A 251 -8.36 -9.77 -19.85
C LEU A 251 -8.38 -10.71 -21.08
N GLY A 252 -9.27 -10.42 -22.05
CA GLY A 252 -9.54 -11.24 -23.23
C GLY A 252 -10.25 -12.55 -22.90
N PRO A 253 -10.76 -13.26 -23.90
CA PRO A 253 -11.36 -14.58 -23.71
C PRO A 253 -10.31 -15.54 -23.16
N ARG A 254 -10.57 -16.10 -21.99
CA ARG A 254 -9.71 -17.10 -21.36
C ARG A 254 -10.19 -18.49 -21.76
N GLN A 255 -9.28 -19.27 -22.31
CA GLN A 255 -9.51 -20.69 -22.53
C GLN A 255 -8.94 -21.47 -21.35
N THR A 256 -9.80 -21.88 -20.44
CA THR A 256 -9.40 -22.75 -19.35
C THR A 256 -9.24 -24.18 -19.85
N GLY A 257 -8.08 -24.78 -19.55
CA GLY A 257 -7.78 -26.16 -19.91
C GLY A 257 -8.23 -27.19 -18.88
N ALA A 258 -7.54 -28.35 -18.84
CA ALA A 258 -7.76 -29.38 -17.84
C ALA A 258 -7.37 -28.90 -16.42
N PRO A 259 -7.94 -29.50 -15.34
CA PRO A 259 -7.51 -29.24 -13.98
C PRO A 259 -6.01 -29.51 -13.81
N LEU A 260 -5.27 -28.48 -13.37
CA LEU A 260 -3.83 -28.52 -13.22
C LEU A 260 -3.41 -28.65 -11.74
N LEU A 261 -4.05 -27.92 -10.83
CA LEU A 261 -3.85 -28.03 -9.38
C LEU A 261 -5.12 -28.58 -8.73
N ARG A 262 -4.98 -29.58 -7.87
CA ARG A 262 -6.07 -30.07 -7.01
C ARG A 262 -5.61 -30.10 -5.57
N VAL A 263 -6.38 -29.48 -4.71
CA VAL A 263 -6.21 -29.47 -3.26
C VAL A 263 -7.32 -30.31 -2.67
N GLU A 264 -6.99 -31.35 -1.90
CA GLU A 264 -7.96 -32.29 -1.35
C GLU A 264 -7.82 -32.38 0.17
N ARG A 265 -8.86 -31.92 0.88
CA ARG A 265 -9.02 -31.93 2.34
C ARG A 265 -7.77 -31.48 3.09
N LEU A 266 -7.09 -30.45 2.57
CA LEU A 266 -5.88 -29.91 3.16
C LEU A 266 -6.19 -29.31 4.52
N SER A 267 -5.43 -29.70 5.53
CA SER A 267 -5.72 -29.33 6.92
C SER A 267 -4.46 -28.98 7.70
N ARG A 268 -4.60 -27.99 8.59
CA ARG A 268 -3.63 -27.65 9.62
C ARG A 268 -4.38 -27.22 10.88
N ARG A 269 -4.09 -27.85 11.99
CA ARG A 269 -4.78 -27.64 13.26
C ARG A 269 -4.85 -26.18 13.66
N GLY A 270 -6.05 -25.69 13.94
CA GLY A 270 -6.32 -24.32 14.38
C GLY A 270 -6.26 -23.25 13.29
N LYS A 271 -5.94 -23.60 12.04
CA LYS A 271 -5.77 -22.64 10.95
C LYS A 271 -6.58 -22.97 9.68
N VAL A 272 -6.45 -24.20 9.18
CA VAL A 272 -7.08 -24.65 7.92
C VAL A 272 -7.77 -25.98 8.15
N HIS A 273 -9.02 -26.12 7.71
CA HIS A 273 -9.89 -27.26 8.02
C HIS A 273 -10.50 -27.87 6.76
N GLU A 274 -9.89 -28.96 6.26
CA GLU A 274 -10.39 -29.80 5.15
C GLU A 274 -10.71 -28.99 3.88
N VAL A 275 -9.84 -28.05 3.52
CA VAL A 275 -10.02 -27.24 2.33
C VAL A 275 -9.77 -28.05 1.07
N SER A 276 -10.74 -28.00 0.14
CA SER A 276 -10.67 -28.67 -1.16
C SER A 276 -11.09 -27.72 -2.27
N PHE A 277 -10.31 -27.64 -3.34
CA PHE A 277 -10.62 -26.91 -4.58
C PHE A 277 -9.72 -27.40 -5.72
N GLU A 278 -10.08 -27.00 -6.94
CA GLU A 278 -9.23 -27.23 -8.13
C GLU A 278 -9.04 -25.94 -8.93
N VAL A 279 -7.92 -25.87 -9.63
CA VAL A 279 -7.58 -24.76 -10.53
C VAL A 279 -7.13 -25.35 -11.86
N ARG A 280 -7.66 -24.81 -12.97
CA ARG A 280 -7.39 -25.27 -14.32
C ARG A 280 -6.20 -24.57 -14.94
N ALA A 281 -5.60 -25.17 -15.95
CA ALA A 281 -4.61 -24.50 -16.78
C ALA A 281 -5.24 -23.25 -17.42
N GLY A 282 -4.53 -22.11 -17.36
CA GLY A 282 -5.03 -20.84 -17.87
C GLY A 282 -6.08 -20.15 -17.01
N GLU A 283 -6.35 -20.66 -15.80
CA GLU A 283 -7.32 -20.09 -14.86
C GLU A 283 -6.64 -19.23 -13.80
N SER A 284 -7.31 -18.14 -13.42
CA SER A 284 -7.01 -17.37 -12.22
C SER A 284 -8.11 -17.61 -11.17
N PHE A 285 -7.77 -18.35 -10.12
CA PHE A 285 -8.68 -18.68 -9.01
C PHE A 285 -8.43 -17.77 -7.82
N GLY A 286 -9.41 -16.98 -7.45
CA GLY A 286 -9.38 -16.08 -6.30
C GLY A 286 -9.67 -16.81 -4.99
N ILE A 287 -9.05 -16.37 -3.89
CA ILE A 287 -9.43 -16.77 -2.54
C ILE A 287 -9.68 -15.51 -1.71
N SER A 288 -10.96 -15.27 -1.43
CA SER A 288 -11.41 -14.18 -0.56
C SER A 288 -11.61 -14.66 0.88
N GLY A 289 -11.79 -13.72 1.81
CA GLY A 289 -12.09 -13.99 3.22
C GLY A 289 -11.61 -12.87 4.13
N LEU A 290 -12.07 -12.86 5.37
CA LEU A 290 -11.66 -11.88 6.37
C LEU A 290 -10.20 -12.04 6.76
N ILE A 291 -9.59 -10.99 7.33
CA ILE A 291 -8.25 -11.07 7.93
C ILE A 291 -8.27 -12.17 9.01
N GLY A 292 -7.27 -13.04 8.97
CA GLY A 292 -7.18 -14.18 9.88
C GLY A 292 -8.07 -15.38 9.50
N SER A 293 -8.69 -15.40 8.31
CA SER A 293 -9.47 -16.54 7.83
C SER A 293 -8.63 -17.78 7.44
N GLY A 294 -7.30 -17.67 7.37
CA GLY A 294 -6.40 -18.77 7.03
C GLY A 294 -5.89 -18.79 5.58
N ARG A 295 -6.08 -17.70 4.83
CA ARG A 295 -5.72 -17.60 3.38
C ARG A 295 -4.21 -17.78 3.15
N THR A 296 -3.39 -17.00 3.83
CA THR A 296 -1.91 -17.10 3.77
C THR A 296 -1.43 -18.47 4.19
N GLU A 297 -1.99 -19.00 5.30
CA GLU A 297 -1.66 -20.33 5.78
C GLU A 297 -2.00 -21.42 4.76
N LEU A 298 -3.11 -21.27 4.04
CA LEU A 298 -3.49 -22.21 2.97
C LEU A 298 -2.46 -22.18 1.82
N LEU A 299 -2.03 -20.99 1.35
CA LEU A 299 -0.99 -20.90 0.35
C LEU A 299 0.34 -21.48 0.81
N ARG A 300 0.72 -21.22 2.07
CA ARG A 300 1.95 -21.77 2.69
C ARG A 300 1.93 -23.28 2.77
N LEU A 301 0.76 -23.89 3.04
CA LEU A 301 0.58 -25.35 3.01
C LEU A 301 0.74 -25.92 1.61
N ILE A 302 0.14 -25.29 0.58
CA ILE A 302 0.26 -25.73 -0.80
C ILE A 302 1.71 -25.60 -1.30
N TYR A 303 2.43 -24.59 -0.81
CA TYR A 303 3.83 -24.35 -1.15
C TYR A 303 4.83 -25.18 -0.34
N GLY A 304 4.38 -25.86 0.71
CA GLY A 304 5.25 -26.62 1.60
C GLY A 304 6.15 -25.77 2.50
N ALA A 305 5.82 -24.47 2.67
CA ALA A 305 6.45 -23.62 3.68
C ALA A 305 6.00 -23.99 5.10
N ASP A 306 4.76 -24.46 5.20
CA ASP A 306 4.19 -25.01 6.41
C ASP A 306 3.79 -26.48 6.20
N ARG A 307 3.82 -27.28 7.27
CA ARG A 307 3.48 -28.70 7.21
C ARG A 307 1.97 -28.90 7.40
N ALA A 308 1.36 -29.64 6.49
CA ALA A 308 -0.04 -30.06 6.63
C ALA A 308 -0.17 -31.23 7.62
N ASP A 309 -1.25 -31.25 8.38
CA ASP A 309 -1.61 -32.38 9.27
C ASP A 309 -2.43 -33.44 8.53
N GLY A 310 -3.08 -33.06 7.41
CA GLY A 310 -3.90 -33.96 6.61
C GLY A 310 -4.16 -33.41 5.21
N GLY A 311 -4.70 -34.26 4.36
CA GLY A 311 -4.99 -33.95 2.97
C GLY A 311 -3.81 -34.14 2.03
N GLN A 312 -3.98 -33.68 0.79
CA GLN A 312 -2.94 -33.74 -0.24
C GLN A 312 -3.12 -32.67 -1.30
N VAL A 313 -2.04 -32.41 -2.02
CA VAL A 313 -2.02 -31.52 -3.19
C VAL A 313 -1.54 -32.32 -4.38
N LEU A 314 -2.27 -32.23 -5.49
CA LEU A 314 -1.98 -32.94 -6.73
C LEU A 314 -1.73 -31.92 -7.84
N LEU A 315 -0.80 -32.21 -8.74
CA LEU A 315 -0.44 -31.38 -9.89
C LEU A 315 -0.46 -32.19 -11.17
N GLY A 316 -0.91 -31.57 -12.25
CA GLY A 316 -0.86 -32.09 -13.60
C GLY A 316 -2.07 -32.94 -14.01
N ASP A 317 -2.03 -33.38 -15.25
CA ASP A 317 -2.96 -34.33 -15.87
C ASP A 317 -2.16 -35.39 -16.65
N PRO A 318 -2.09 -36.66 -16.15
CA PRO A 318 -2.76 -37.18 -14.95
C PRO A 318 -2.22 -36.57 -13.63
N PRO A 319 -3.09 -36.47 -12.58
CA PRO A 319 -2.73 -35.81 -11.34
C PRO A 319 -1.67 -36.62 -10.55
N GLN A 320 -0.58 -35.96 -10.18
CA GLN A 320 0.49 -36.51 -9.35
C GLN A 320 0.55 -35.82 -8.00
N ARG A 321 0.68 -36.61 -6.93
CA ARG A 321 0.78 -36.06 -5.58
C ARG A 321 2.10 -35.31 -5.40
N LEU A 322 2.01 -34.05 -4.96
CA LEU A 322 3.17 -33.24 -4.64
C LEU A 322 3.85 -33.68 -3.33
N SER A 323 5.16 -33.68 -3.34
CA SER A 323 5.96 -33.82 -2.12
C SER A 323 6.20 -32.46 -1.52
N LEU A 324 5.45 -32.09 -0.47
CA LEU A 324 5.49 -30.77 0.17
C LEU A 324 6.34 -30.80 1.46
N ARG A 325 7.61 -31.22 1.36
CA ARG A 325 8.52 -31.28 2.51
C ARG A 325 9.24 -29.95 2.74
N SER A 326 9.38 -29.17 1.70
CA SER A 326 10.03 -27.85 1.70
C SER A 326 9.59 -27.00 0.51
N PRO A 327 9.74 -25.67 0.57
CA PRO A 327 9.54 -24.80 -0.58
C PRO A 327 10.36 -25.19 -1.82
N ALA A 328 11.60 -25.66 -1.61
CA ALA A 328 12.45 -26.14 -2.70
C ALA A 328 11.88 -27.35 -3.43
N ASP A 329 11.16 -28.22 -2.73
CA ASP A 329 10.48 -29.38 -3.36
C ASP A 329 9.33 -28.88 -4.25
N SER A 330 8.53 -27.93 -3.78
CA SER A 330 7.41 -27.39 -4.54
C SER A 330 7.89 -26.67 -5.80
N VAL A 331 8.95 -25.86 -5.69
CA VAL A 331 9.55 -25.19 -6.85
C VAL A 331 10.08 -26.20 -7.88
N ARG A 332 10.72 -27.28 -7.44
CA ARG A 332 11.18 -28.34 -8.37
C ARG A 332 10.02 -29.03 -9.09
N GLN A 333 8.87 -29.12 -8.45
CA GLN A 333 7.65 -29.73 -8.98
C GLN A 333 6.75 -28.72 -9.73
N GLY A 334 7.20 -27.46 -9.91
CA GLY A 334 6.52 -26.47 -10.74
C GLY A 334 5.50 -25.59 -10.01
N VAL A 335 5.61 -25.45 -8.68
CA VAL A 335 4.78 -24.53 -7.86
C VAL A 335 5.66 -23.44 -7.27
N ALA A 336 5.28 -22.19 -7.44
CA ALA A 336 5.95 -21.02 -6.84
C ALA A 336 4.99 -20.18 -6.00
N LEU A 337 5.53 -19.49 -4.98
CA LEU A 337 4.80 -18.57 -4.12
C LEU A 337 5.39 -17.16 -4.23
N ILE A 338 4.51 -16.21 -4.47
CA ILE A 338 4.75 -14.79 -4.39
C ILE A 338 4.13 -14.32 -3.07
N THR A 339 4.97 -14.03 -2.08
CA THR A 339 4.56 -13.72 -0.71
C THR A 339 4.03 -12.29 -0.58
N GLU A 340 3.15 -12.07 0.42
CA GLU A 340 2.71 -10.75 0.85
C GLU A 340 3.87 -9.90 1.40
N ASP A 341 4.73 -10.49 2.24
CA ASP A 341 5.87 -9.81 2.83
C ASP A 341 7.09 -9.79 1.89
N ARG A 342 7.06 -8.84 0.95
CA ARG A 342 8.17 -8.65 0.00
C ARG A 342 9.49 -8.36 0.67
N LYS A 343 9.46 -7.57 1.76
CA LYS A 343 10.68 -7.05 2.41
C LYS A 343 11.32 -8.08 3.32
N GLY A 344 10.52 -8.86 4.03
CA GLY A 344 11.02 -9.87 4.98
C GLY A 344 11.25 -11.25 4.34
N GLU A 345 10.38 -11.68 3.42
CA GLU A 345 10.42 -13.02 2.82
C GLU A 345 10.70 -13.02 1.31
N GLY A 346 10.32 -11.93 0.62
CA GLY A 346 10.32 -11.89 -0.85
C GLY A 346 11.65 -11.47 -1.46
N LEU A 347 12.40 -10.54 -0.89
CA LEU A 347 13.57 -9.89 -1.49
C LEU A 347 14.75 -9.81 -0.52
N LEU A 348 15.94 -9.87 -1.08
CA LEU A 348 17.18 -9.49 -0.40
C LEU A 348 17.44 -8.01 -0.70
N LEU A 349 16.96 -7.10 0.17
CA LEU A 349 16.86 -5.66 -0.10
C LEU A 349 18.22 -5.01 -0.43
N ASP A 350 19.29 -5.45 0.23
CA ASP A 350 20.65 -4.91 0.05
C ASP A 350 21.36 -5.53 -1.18
N GLN A 351 20.75 -6.52 -1.83
CA GLN A 351 21.32 -7.16 -3.00
C GLN A 351 20.79 -6.56 -4.30
N SER A 352 21.56 -6.73 -5.37
CA SER A 352 21.19 -6.23 -6.69
C SER A 352 19.90 -6.85 -7.24
N ILE A 353 19.27 -6.16 -8.19
CA ILE A 353 18.15 -6.69 -8.96
C ILE A 353 18.55 -8.00 -9.63
N SER A 354 19.76 -8.06 -10.22
CA SER A 354 20.31 -9.26 -10.86
C SER A 354 20.36 -10.43 -9.90
N ALA A 355 20.94 -10.27 -8.71
CA ALA A 355 21.02 -11.32 -7.70
C ALA A 355 19.64 -11.80 -7.25
N ASN A 356 18.68 -10.88 -7.05
CA ASN A 356 17.32 -11.21 -6.66
C ASN A 356 16.57 -12.01 -7.71
N LEU A 357 16.70 -11.67 -9.00
CA LEU A 357 16.10 -12.40 -10.12
C LEU A 357 16.75 -13.80 -10.29
N ALA A 358 18.05 -13.90 -10.03
CA ALA A 358 18.79 -15.16 -10.15
C ALA A 358 18.39 -16.21 -9.09
N LEU A 359 17.92 -15.81 -7.90
CA LEU A 359 17.64 -16.72 -6.76
C LEU A 359 16.75 -17.91 -7.13
N GLY A 360 15.71 -17.70 -7.95
CA GLY A 360 14.81 -18.76 -8.41
C GLY A 360 15.48 -19.73 -9.39
N ASN A 361 16.59 -19.33 -10.03
CA ASN A 361 17.20 -19.99 -11.18
C ASN A 361 18.66 -20.42 -10.98
N LEU A 362 19.17 -20.39 -9.74
CA LEU A 362 20.56 -20.72 -9.41
C LEU A 362 21.07 -22.02 -10.05
N PRO A 363 20.31 -23.15 -10.08
CA PRO A 363 20.78 -24.39 -10.70
C PRO A 363 21.09 -24.27 -12.19
N THR A 364 20.39 -23.38 -12.92
CA THR A 364 20.61 -23.16 -14.37
C THR A 364 21.72 -22.15 -14.64
N LEU A 365 22.02 -21.30 -13.67
CA LEU A 365 23.02 -20.24 -13.76
C LEU A 365 24.39 -20.67 -13.21
N ALA A 366 24.43 -21.72 -12.37
CA ALA A 366 25.67 -22.22 -11.80
C ALA A 366 26.27 -23.36 -12.63
N ARG A 367 27.60 -23.31 -12.79
CA ARG A 367 28.40 -24.41 -13.34
C ARG A 367 29.44 -24.81 -12.31
N HIS A 368 29.46 -26.10 -11.92
CA HIS A 368 30.33 -26.63 -10.87
C HIS A 368 30.26 -25.83 -9.53
N GLY A 369 29.05 -25.35 -9.16
CA GLY A 369 28.84 -24.57 -7.94
C GLY A 369 29.22 -23.09 -8.02
N VAL A 370 29.70 -22.62 -9.17
CA VAL A 370 30.05 -21.21 -9.39
C VAL A 370 29.00 -20.56 -10.31
N ILE A 371 28.45 -19.42 -9.90
CA ILE A 371 27.47 -18.66 -10.69
C ILE A 371 28.17 -18.01 -11.89
N ASP A 372 27.65 -18.23 -13.09
CA ASP A 372 28.08 -17.55 -14.30
C ASP A 372 27.48 -16.14 -14.34
N ARG A 373 28.30 -15.15 -14.02
CA ARG A 373 27.90 -13.73 -13.97
C ARG A 373 27.34 -13.19 -15.27
N ARG A 374 27.80 -13.69 -16.42
CA ARG A 374 27.29 -13.26 -17.72
C ARG A 374 25.88 -13.77 -17.95
N ARG A 375 25.60 -15.02 -17.57
CA ARG A 375 24.25 -15.61 -17.65
C ARG A 375 23.29 -14.96 -16.66
N GLU A 376 23.75 -14.69 -15.44
CA GLU A 376 22.99 -13.96 -14.42
C GLU A 376 22.56 -12.59 -14.93
N GLU A 377 23.49 -11.80 -15.46
CA GLU A 377 23.24 -10.48 -16.01
C GLU A 377 22.31 -10.52 -17.24
N ALA A 378 22.51 -11.48 -18.14
CA ALA A 378 21.65 -11.65 -19.31
C ALA A 378 20.21 -12.01 -18.92
N LEU A 379 20.01 -12.87 -17.90
CA LEU A 379 18.70 -13.18 -17.34
C LEU A 379 18.06 -11.92 -16.76
N ALA A 380 18.82 -11.17 -15.93
CA ALA A 380 18.32 -9.97 -15.29
C ALA A 380 17.86 -8.91 -16.30
N ARG A 381 18.65 -8.64 -17.32
CA ARG A 381 18.28 -7.68 -18.38
C ARG A 381 17.00 -8.09 -19.11
N ARG A 382 16.87 -9.37 -19.49
CA ARG A 382 15.64 -9.86 -20.13
C ARG A 382 14.42 -9.68 -19.24
N GLN A 383 14.53 -9.98 -17.93
CA GLN A 383 13.40 -9.84 -17.00
C GLN A 383 13.06 -8.38 -16.72
N VAL A 384 14.06 -7.52 -16.56
CA VAL A 384 13.86 -6.07 -16.38
C VAL A 384 13.13 -5.48 -17.58
N GLU A 385 13.52 -5.85 -18.80
CA GLU A 385 12.87 -5.40 -20.02
C GLU A 385 11.44 -5.97 -20.17
N ALA A 386 11.26 -7.30 -20.00
CA ALA A 386 9.97 -7.97 -20.14
C ALA A 386 8.92 -7.45 -19.15
N LEU A 387 9.33 -7.17 -17.92
CA LEU A 387 8.46 -6.67 -16.85
C LEU A 387 8.42 -5.13 -16.77
N ARG A 388 9.18 -4.45 -17.64
CA ARG A 388 9.31 -3.00 -17.63
C ARG A 388 9.63 -2.48 -16.21
N VAL A 389 10.64 -3.08 -15.55
CA VAL A 389 11.12 -2.63 -14.25
C VAL A 389 11.84 -1.30 -14.43
N ARG A 390 11.39 -0.28 -13.72
CA ARG A 390 12.04 1.05 -13.73
C ARG A 390 13.22 1.03 -12.75
N CYS A 391 14.43 0.94 -13.26
CA CYS A 391 15.69 0.95 -12.50
C CYS A 391 16.78 1.69 -13.29
N ALA A 392 17.85 2.10 -12.61
CA ALA A 392 19.02 2.70 -13.27
C ALA A 392 19.80 1.64 -14.07
N ASP A 393 20.08 0.50 -13.42
CA ASP A 393 20.68 -0.69 -14.01
C ASP A 393 20.34 -1.93 -13.16
N THR A 394 20.77 -3.10 -13.60
CA THR A 394 20.53 -4.39 -12.91
C THR A 394 21.41 -4.62 -11.69
N ALA A 395 22.45 -3.79 -11.49
CA ALA A 395 23.33 -3.81 -10.30
C ALA A 395 22.76 -2.98 -9.14
N GLN A 396 21.75 -2.14 -9.39
CA GLN A 396 21.06 -1.35 -8.38
C GLN A 396 20.49 -2.26 -7.28
N ALA A 397 20.61 -1.83 -6.00
CA ALA A 397 19.99 -2.53 -4.88
C ALA A 397 18.46 -2.51 -5.01
N VAL A 398 17.81 -3.68 -4.84
CA VAL A 398 16.36 -3.80 -5.03
C VAL A 398 15.57 -2.98 -3.98
N GLY A 399 16.18 -2.73 -2.81
CA GLY A 399 15.59 -1.90 -1.76
C GLY A 399 15.32 -0.45 -2.18
N GLU A 400 16.04 0.06 -3.17
CA GLU A 400 15.89 1.43 -3.69
C GLU A 400 14.73 1.56 -4.70
N LEU A 401 14.15 0.45 -5.14
CA LEU A 401 13.04 0.45 -6.08
C LEU A 401 11.72 0.82 -5.39
N SER A 402 10.79 1.40 -6.16
CA SER A 402 9.39 1.55 -5.72
C SER A 402 8.74 0.19 -5.47
N GLY A 403 7.70 0.16 -4.62
CA GLY A 403 6.98 -1.07 -4.26
C GLY A 403 6.48 -1.87 -5.47
N GLY A 404 5.97 -1.21 -6.51
CA GLY A 404 5.54 -1.86 -7.73
C GLY A 404 6.68 -2.50 -8.51
N ASN A 405 7.85 -1.84 -8.59
CA ASN A 405 9.03 -2.42 -9.24
C ASN A 405 9.64 -3.57 -8.41
N GLN A 406 9.64 -3.47 -7.08
CA GLN A 406 9.99 -4.59 -6.20
C GLN A 406 9.12 -5.81 -6.45
N GLN A 407 7.79 -5.63 -6.57
CA GLN A 407 6.86 -6.71 -6.87
C GLN A 407 7.16 -7.37 -8.22
N LYS A 408 7.45 -6.56 -9.25
CA LYS A 408 7.86 -7.07 -10.56
C LYS A 408 9.13 -7.93 -10.47
N VAL A 409 10.10 -7.57 -9.62
CA VAL A 409 11.31 -8.37 -9.38
C VAL A 409 10.97 -9.69 -8.70
N VAL A 410 10.08 -9.70 -7.67
CA VAL A 410 9.62 -10.94 -7.01
C VAL A 410 8.96 -11.88 -8.02
N ILE A 411 8.07 -11.36 -8.87
CA ILE A 411 7.40 -12.15 -9.91
C ILE A 411 8.42 -12.64 -10.95
N GLY A 412 9.29 -11.75 -11.43
CA GLY A 412 10.32 -12.04 -12.43
C GLY A 412 11.26 -13.19 -12.04
N ARG A 413 11.52 -13.37 -10.76
CA ARG A 413 12.29 -14.52 -10.22
C ARG A 413 11.72 -15.86 -10.68
N TRP A 414 10.39 -15.96 -10.82
CA TRP A 414 9.70 -17.22 -11.13
C TRP A 414 9.34 -17.38 -12.61
N LEU A 415 9.42 -16.32 -13.42
CA LEU A 415 9.03 -16.39 -14.84
C LEU A 415 9.97 -17.24 -15.70
N GLU A 416 11.27 -17.25 -15.38
CA GLU A 416 12.26 -18.08 -16.07
C GLU A 416 12.22 -19.56 -15.62
N ARG A 417 11.56 -19.82 -14.50
CA ARG A 417 11.28 -21.16 -14.04
C ARG A 417 10.01 -21.68 -14.71
N ASP A 418 10.00 -22.92 -15.14
CA ASP A 418 8.80 -23.53 -15.70
C ASP A 418 7.79 -23.94 -14.62
N CYS A 419 7.46 -22.99 -13.73
CA CYS A 419 6.40 -23.17 -12.76
C CYS A 419 5.05 -23.13 -13.49
N GLN A 420 4.26 -24.19 -13.30
CA GLN A 420 2.93 -24.31 -13.91
C GLN A 420 1.87 -23.66 -13.03
N VAL A 421 2.09 -23.64 -11.71
CA VAL A 421 1.21 -23.03 -10.71
C VAL A 421 1.94 -21.91 -9.99
N LEU A 422 1.30 -20.74 -9.94
CA LEU A 422 1.80 -19.56 -9.25
C LEU A 422 0.77 -19.14 -8.18
N LEU A 423 1.23 -19.11 -6.94
CA LEU A 423 0.46 -18.69 -5.78
C LEU A 423 0.80 -17.24 -5.47
N PHE A 424 -0.19 -16.37 -5.43
CA PHE A 424 -0.05 -14.94 -5.15
C PHE A 424 -0.73 -14.60 -3.83
N ASP A 425 0.03 -14.15 -2.85
CA ASP A 425 -0.49 -13.66 -1.58
C ASP A 425 -0.45 -12.13 -1.56
N GLU A 426 -1.62 -11.48 -1.62
CA GLU A 426 -1.79 -10.04 -1.66
C GLU A 426 -0.87 -9.34 -2.70
N PRO A 427 -0.95 -9.69 -4.00
CA PRO A 427 0.05 -9.29 -5.00
C PRO A 427 0.19 -7.80 -5.22
N THR A 428 -0.81 -7.01 -4.84
CA THR A 428 -0.81 -5.54 -5.04
C THR A 428 -0.84 -4.75 -3.73
N ARG A 429 -0.62 -5.39 -2.59
CA ARG A 429 -0.60 -4.71 -1.30
C ARG A 429 0.57 -3.72 -1.22
N GLY A 430 0.26 -2.46 -0.83
CA GLY A 430 1.27 -1.40 -0.71
C GLY A 430 1.91 -1.00 -2.05
N ILE A 431 1.17 -1.16 -3.14
CA ILE A 431 1.55 -0.74 -4.49
C ILE A 431 0.61 0.39 -4.92
N ASP A 432 1.14 1.36 -5.67
CA ASP A 432 0.33 2.44 -6.24
C ASP A 432 -0.64 1.94 -7.31
N VAL A 433 -1.66 2.76 -7.60
CA VAL A 433 -2.75 2.38 -8.51
C VAL A 433 -2.25 2.03 -9.90
N GLY A 434 -1.30 2.79 -10.45
CA GLY A 434 -0.76 2.52 -11.79
C GLY A 434 0.00 1.21 -11.86
N ALA A 435 0.84 0.93 -10.86
CA ALA A 435 1.59 -0.32 -10.79
C ALA A 435 0.69 -1.54 -10.54
N LYS A 436 -0.48 -1.39 -9.86
CA LYS A 436 -1.48 -2.47 -9.75
C LYS A 436 -1.92 -2.97 -11.12
N PHE A 437 -2.23 -2.06 -12.05
CA PHE A 437 -2.67 -2.44 -13.40
C PHE A 437 -1.56 -3.13 -14.20
N ASP A 438 -0.31 -2.75 -14.02
CA ASP A 438 0.82 -3.48 -14.62
C ASP A 438 0.88 -4.93 -14.11
N ILE A 439 0.64 -5.14 -12.81
CA ILE A 439 0.58 -6.49 -12.23
C ILE A 439 -0.63 -7.27 -12.77
N TYR A 440 -1.82 -6.65 -12.87
CA TYR A 440 -2.99 -7.31 -13.45
C TYR A 440 -2.77 -7.74 -14.90
N ALA A 441 -2.15 -6.90 -15.72
CA ALA A 441 -1.76 -7.23 -17.08
C ALA A 441 -0.80 -8.42 -17.13
N LEU A 442 0.15 -8.47 -16.20
CA LEU A 442 1.09 -9.58 -16.06
C LEU A 442 0.38 -10.88 -15.66
N LEU A 443 -0.54 -10.85 -14.68
CA LEU A 443 -1.33 -12.02 -14.28
C LEU A 443 -2.16 -12.56 -15.46
N ALA A 444 -2.78 -11.66 -16.23
CA ALA A 444 -3.53 -12.03 -17.43
C ALA A 444 -2.63 -12.66 -18.51
N GLU A 445 -1.41 -12.18 -18.67
CA GLU A 445 -0.45 -12.78 -19.61
C GLU A 445 -0.03 -14.18 -19.16
N LEU A 446 0.16 -14.39 -17.84
CA LEU A 446 0.49 -15.71 -17.30
C LEU A 446 -0.62 -16.72 -17.52
N THR A 447 -1.90 -16.33 -17.33
CA THR A 447 -3.04 -17.22 -17.63
C THR A 447 -3.13 -17.53 -19.13
N ARG A 448 -2.92 -16.55 -20.03
CA ARG A 448 -2.86 -16.80 -21.48
C ARG A 448 -1.75 -17.76 -21.89
N ARG A 449 -0.66 -17.83 -21.12
CA ARG A 449 0.41 -18.84 -21.29
C ARG A 449 0.07 -20.20 -20.68
N GLY A 450 -1.16 -20.41 -20.22
CA GLY A 450 -1.64 -21.67 -19.65
C GLY A 450 -1.21 -21.92 -18.20
N LYS A 451 -0.65 -20.93 -17.50
CA LYS A 451 -0.32 -21.07 -16.06
C LYS A 451 -1.60 -21.03 -15.23
N ALA A 452 -1.66 -21.84 -14.17
CA ALA A 452 -2.72 -21.78 -13.18
C ALA A 452 -2.32 -20.80 -12.06
N LEU A 453 -3.17 -19.83 -11.77
CA LEU A 453 -2.93 -18.83 -10.73
C LEU A 453 -3.89 -19.05 -9.57
N VAL A 454 -3.37 -19.00 -8.34
CA VAL A 454 -4.17 -18.86 -7.11
C VAL A 454 -3.86 -17.50 -6.53
N VAL A 455 -4.86 -16.65 -6.43
CA VAL A 455 -4.68 -15.26 -5.97
C VAL A 455 -5.47 -15.03 -4.69
N VAL A 456 -4.77 -14.75 -3.61
CA VAL A 456 -5.34 -14.27 -2.35
C VAL A 456 -5.32 -12.76 -2.37
N SER A 457 -6.46 -12.11 -2.10
CA SER A 457 -6.53 -10.67 -1.89
C SER A 457 -7.58 -10.32 -0.84
N SER A 458 -7.29 -9.28 -0.06
CA SER A 458 -8.24 -8.62 0.84
C SER A 458 -9.16 -7.64 0.11
N ASP A 459 -8.77 -7.21 -1.10
CA ASP A 459 -9.54 -6.33 -1.97
C ASP A 459 -10.46 -7.18 -2.88
N LEU A 460 -11.77 -7.22 -2.55
CA LEU A 460 -12.75 -7.99 -3.33
C LEU A 460 -12.86 -7.47 -4.77
N ARG A 461 -12.70 -6.16 -5.00
CA ARG A 461 -12.75 -5.58 -6.34
C ARG A 461 -11.58 -6.08 -7.20
N GLU A 462 -10.40 -6.23 -6.58
CA GLU A 462 -9.25 -6.84 -7.25
C GLU A 462 -9.56 -8.25 -7.70
N LEU A 463 -10.05 -9.13 -6.82
CA LEU A 463 -10.41 -10.50 -7.18
C LEU A 463 -11.47 -10.55 -8.28
N MET A 464 -12.50 -9.71 -8.18
CA MET A 464 -13.56 -9.62 -9.20
C MET A 464 -13.03 -9.16 -10.56
N LEU A 465 -11.96 -8.37 -10.58
CA LEU A 465 -11.32 -7.89 -11.80
C LEU A 465 -10.47 -8.96 -12.48
N ILE A 466 -9.63 -9.67 -11.70
CA ILE A 466 -8.55 -10.50 -12.25
C ILE A 466 -8.82 -12.01 -12.21
N CYS A 467 -9.81 -12.49 -11.44
CA CYS A 467 -10.09 -13.92 -11.29
C CYS A 467 -11.26 -14.38 -12.14
N ASP A 468 -11.29 -15.67 -12.49
CA ASP A 468 -12.35 -16.34 -13.23
C ASP A 468 -13.39 -16.95 -12.28
N ARG A 469 -12.93 -17.47 -11.13
CA ARG A 469 -13.71 -17.96 -10.00
C ARG A 469 -13.10 -17.51 -8.69
N SER A 470 -13.90 -17.47 -7.63
CA SER A 470 -13.40 -17.16 -6.29
C SER A 470 -13.99 -18.11 -5.24
N GLY A 471 -13.11 -18.76 -4.51
CA GLY A 471 -13.46 -19.44 -3.27
C GLY A 471 -13.46 -18.45 -2.10
N VAL A 472 -14.37 -18.65 -1.14
CA VAL A 472 -14.45 -17.84 0.09
C VAL A 472 -13.99 -18.67 1.27
N LEU A 473 -12.92 -18.21 1.92
CA LEU A 473 -12.39 -18.84 3.15
C LEU A 473 -12.94 -18.11 4.38
N SER A 474 -13.63 -18.85 5.25
CA SER A 474 -14.19 -18.34 6.49
C SER A 474 -13.82 -19.27 7.65
N ALA A 475 -13.16 -18.73 8.69
CA ALA A 475 -12.69 -19.48 9.85
C ALA A 475 -11.94 -20.78 9.48
N GLY A 476 -11.04 -20.71 8.50
CA GLY A 476 -10.22 -21.83 8.04
C GLY A 476 -10.91 -22.85 7.13
N ARG A 477 -12.16 -22.63 6.71
CA ARG A 477 -12.93 -23.51 5.81
C ARG A 477 -13.28 -22.81 4.52
N MET A 478 -13.21 -23.54 3.40
CA MET A 478 -13.81 -23.07 2.14
C MET A 478 -15.33 -23.24 2.26
N VAL A 479 -16.05 -22.13 2.35
CA VAL A 479 -17.49 -22.12 2.61
C VAL A 479 -18.32 -22.07 1.36
N ASP A 480 -17.80 -21.46 0.30
CA ASP A 480 -18.47 -21.34 -1.00
C ASP A 480 -17.45 -21.08 -2.12
N THR A 481 -17.88 -21.27 -3.37
CA THR A 481 -17.11 -20.95 -4.57
C THR A 481 -18.06 -20.30 -5.59
N PHE A 482 -17.67 -19.13 -6.10
CA PHE A 482 -18.45 -18.32 -7.01
C PHE A 482 -17.80 -18.28 -8.40
N GLU A 483 -18.62 -18.45 -9.43
CA GLU A 483 -18.24 -18.17 -10.82
C GLU A 483 -18.31 -16.66 -11.08
N ARG A 484 -17.54 -16.16 -12.05
CA ARG A 484 -17.39 -14.73 -12.35
C ARG A 484 -18.71 -14.00 -12.55
N ASP A 485 -19.68 -14.63 -13.22
CA ASP A 485 -20.97 -14.03 -13.54
C ASP A 485 -21.97 -14.07 -12.36
N ALA A 486 -21.66 -14.84 -11.32
CA ALA A 486 -22.55 -15.08 -10.19
C ALA A 486 -22.14 -14.36 -8.89
N TRP A 487 -20.98 -13.68 -8.86
CA TRP A 487 -20.53 -13.01 -7.64
C TRP A 487 -20.90 -11.53 -7.56
N THR A 488 -21.18 -11.08 -6.36
CA THR A 488 -21.26 -9.67 -5.98
C THR A 488 -20.39 -9.45 -4.74
N GLN A 489 -19.98 -8.21 -4.47
CA GLN A 489 -19.22 -7.91 -3.25
C GLN A 489 -19.98 -8.34 -1.99
N ASP A 490 -21.30 -8.11 -1.95
CA ASP A 490 -22.16 -8.47 -0.83
C ASP A 490 -22.23 -9.99 -0.63
N ALA A 491 -22.33 -10.77 -1.72
CA ALA A 491 -22.37 -12.23 -1.65
C ALA A 491 -21.05 -12.80 -1.12
N LEU A 492 -19.91 -12.31 -1.63
CA LEU A 492 -18.59 -12.70 -1.15
C LEU A 492 -18.37 -12.33 0.33
N LEU A 493 -18.80 -11.13 0.73
CA LEU A 493 -18.70 -10.67 2.10
C LEU A 493 -19.60 -11.48 3.05
N ALA A 494 -20.85 -11.74 2.65
CA ALA A 494 -21.78 -12.58 3.43
C ALA A 494 -21.22 -13.98 3.65
N ALA A 495 -20.64 -14.61 2.64
CA ALA A 495 -19.98 -15.91 2.74
C ALA A 495 -18.75 -15.85 3.66
N ALA A 496 -17.96 -14.76 3.62
CA ALA A 496 -16.79 -14.59 4.48
C ALA A 496 -17.16 -14.54 5.98
N PHE A 497 -18.35 -14.07 6.34
CA PHE A 497 -18.85 -14.07 7.73
C PHE A 497 -19.52 -15.39 8.15
N ALA A 498 -19.92 -16.24 7.21
CA ALA A 498 -20.75 -17.43 7.51
C ALA A 498 -20.11 -18.42 8.49
N GLY A 499 -18.79 -18.65 8.37
CA GLY A 499 -18.07 -19.58 9.25
C GLY A 499 -17.91 -19.06 10.68
N TYR A 500 -17.77 -17.74 10.85
CA TYR A 500 -17.67 -17.12 12.17
C TYR A 500 -19.00 -17.17 12.92
N LYS A 501 -20.14 -16.91 12.26
CA LYS A 501 -21.48 -17.04 12.86
C LYS A 501 -21.76 -18.46 13.37
N LYS A 502 -21.35 -19.49 12.62
CA LYS A 502 -21.50 -20.90 13.06
C LYS A 502 -20.60 -21.22 14.27
N ARG A 503 -19.41 -20.70 14.32
CA ARG A 503 -18.48 -20.90 15.44
C ARG A 503 -18.99 -20.25 16.73
N ASP A 504 -19.48 -19.02 16.64
CA ASP A 504 -20.01 -18.30 17.80
C ASP A 504 -21.30 -18.97 18.33
N ALA A 505 -22.16 -19.49 17.46
CA ALA A 505 -23.34 -20.25 17.84
C ALA A 505 -22.95 -21.58 18.58
N LEU A 506 -21.88 -22.25 18.14
CA LEU A 506 -21.39 -23.47 18.81
C LEU A 506 -20.76 -23.21 20.20
N LEU A 507 -20.07 -22.05 20.33
CA LEU A 507 -19.47 -21.65 21.62
C LEU A 507 -20.52 -21.11 22.60
N ALA A 508 -21.66 -20.60 22.13
CA ALA A 508 -22.78 -20.18 22.96
C ALA A 508 -23.65 -21.36 23.48
N THR A 509 -23.48 -22.56 22.92
CA THR A 509 -24.22 -23.78 23.29
C THR A 509 -23.37 -24.80 24.06
N SER A 510 -22.09 -24.53 24.28
CA SER A 510 -21.14 -25.32 25.11
C SER A 510 -20.84 -24.58 26.41
#